data_20ce20ab8797002d2d601555886dda85
#
_entry.id   20ce20ab8797002d2d601555886dda85
#
_cell.length_a   1.000
_cell.length_b   1.000
_cell.length_c   1.000
_cell.angle_alpha   90.00
_cell.angle_beta   90.00
_cell.angle_gamma   90.00
#
_symmetry.space_group_name_H-M   'P 1'
#
loop_
_entity.id
_entity.type
_entity.pdbx_description
1 polymer ?
#
loop_
_entity_poly.entity_id
_entity_poly.type
_entity_poly.pdbx_seq_one_letter_code
_entity_poly.pdbx_strand_id
1 'polypeptide(L)'
;MHLFILAAAALLGLSAAQHNPHTKHGRTAMVHLFEWRWADIAAECERFLAPSGYAGVQISPPHENIVINSPWRPWWERYQPTSYNLCSRSGNEHELRDMISRCNNVGVNIYVDAVVNHMCGASGGEGSHSVCGSWFSANRKEFPTIPFTHWDFNDHKCRTGSGNIENYGDADQVRDCRLVGLLDLAMEKDYVRGKVADYLNKLIDMGVAGFRVDACKHMWPGDLSAVYGRMHNLNTTWFSGGSRPFVFQEVIDLGGEPITSREYFHLGRVTEFKYGAKLGTIFRKWNGEKLSYTKSWGEGWGFMPEGNALVFVDNHDNQRGHGAGGASIVTFWDPKLHKMAVAYMLAHPYGVARVMSSFRWDRHFVNGKDQNDWMGPPSHGNGVTKPVPINSDQTCGDGWVCEHRWRQIKNMAVFRNVVNGQPHANWWDNQSNQVAFGRGNRGFIVFNNDDWNLDVTLNTGMPGGAYCDVISGQKDGGGCTGKLIQVGGDGRAHFKISNRDEDTFVAIHAESKL
;
A
#
# COMPACT_ATOMS: atom_id res chain seq x y z
N MET A 1 -12.68 -9.26 -40.91
CA MET A 1 -12.97 -8.12 -40.03
C MET A 1 -13.49 -8.53 -38.64
N HIS A 2 -14.36 -9.54 -38.51
CA HIS A 2 -14.90 -9.98 -37.21
C HIS A 2 -13.88 -10.68 -36.29
N LEU A 3 -12.88 -11.41 -36.82
CA LEU A 3 -11.85 -12.06 -36.01
C LEU A 3 -10.87 -11.07 -35.34
N PHE A 4 -10.58 -9.96 -35.99
CA PHE A 4 -9.71 -8.91 -35.44
C PHE A 4 -10.38 -8.13 -34.30
N ILE A 5 -11.68 -7.93 -34.38
CA ILE A 5 -12.47 -7.23 -33.35
C ILE A 5 -12.58 -8.10 -32.10
N LEU A 6 -12.74 -9.43 -32.24
CA LEU A 6 -12.77 -10.37 -31.12
C LEU A 6 -11.41 -10.49 -30.42
N ALA A 7 -10.30 -10.48 -31.17
CA ALA A 7 -8.96 -10.52 -30.58
C ALA A 7 -8.61 -9.21 -29.84
N ALA A 8 -9.01 -8.05 -30.38
CA ALA A 8 -8.81 -6.76 -29.69
C ALA A 8 -9.70 -6.61 -28.44
N ALA A 9 -10.94 -7.12 -28.47
CA ALA A 9 -11.81 -7.13 -27.30
C ALA A 9 -11.33 -8.11 -26.21
N ALA A 10 -10.76 -9.27 -26.61
CA ALA A 10 -10.17 -10.22 -25.66
C ALA A 10 -8.90 -9.67 -25.03
N LEU A 11 -8.04 -8.95 -25.79
CA LEU A 11 -6.85 -8.29 -25.26
C LEU A 11 -7.18 -7.13 -24.31
N LEU A 12 -8.19 -6.32 -24.63
CA LEU A 12 -8.69 -5.26 -23.76
C LEU A 12 -9.33 -5.83 -22.48
N GLY A 13 -10.04 -6.96 -22.57
CA GLY A 13 -10.61 -7.64 -21.42
C GLY A 13 -9.54 -8.23 -20.48
N LEU A 14 -8.44 -8.74 -21.01
CA LEU A 14 -7.33 -9.29 -20.24
C LEU A 14 -6.54 -8.19 -19.49
N SER A 15 -6.34 -7.02 -20.12
CA SER A 15 -5.64 -5.90 -19.46
C SER A 15 -6.46 -5.30 -18.32
N ALA A 16 -7.78 -5.15 -18.48
CA ALA A 16 -8.67 -4.63 -17.44
C ALA A 16 -8.79 -5.59 -16.24
N ALA A 17 -8.61 -6.89 -16.44
CA ALA A 17 -8.74 -7.91 -15.38
C ALA A 17 -7.67 -7.79 -14.29
N GLN A 18 -6.45 -7.36 -14.61
CA GLN A 18 -5.36 -7.19 -13.65
C GLN A 18 -5.43 -5.88 -12.84
N HIS A 19 -6.38 -5.01 -13.14
CA HIS A 19 -6.70 -3.80 -12.39
C HIS A 19 -7.73 -4.02 -11.28
N ASN A 20 -8.36 -5.21 -11.26
CA ASN A 20 -9.40 -5.54 -10.29
C ASN A 20 -8.79 -6.20 -9.04
N PRO A 21 -8.93 -5.60 -7.85
CA PRO A 21 -8.43 -6.17 -6.61
C PRO A 21 -9.24 -7.36 -6.09
N HIS A 22 -10.33 -7.74 -6.75
CA HIS A 22 -11.21 -8.87 -6.39
C HIS A 22 -11.71 -8.82 -4.94
N THR A 23 -11.96 -7.61 -4.43
CA THR A 23 -12.45 -7.42 -3.06
C THR A 23 -13.85 -8.01 -2.89
N LYS A 24 -14.15 -8.44 -1.67
CA LYS A 24 -15.38 -9.17 -1.33
C LYS A 24 -16.24 -8.39 -0.34
N HIS A 25 -17.52 -8.72 -0.29
CA HIS A 25 -18.46 -8.20 0.72
C HIS A 25 -18.58 -6.66 0.75
N GLY A 26 -18.39 -5.98 -0.38
CA GLY A 26 -18.44 -4.51 -0.45
C GLY A 26 -17.28 -3.79 0.22
N ARG A 27 -16.24 -4.51 0.65
CA ARG A 27 -15.04 -3.94 1.25
C ARG A 27 -14.13 -3.35 0.17
N THR A 28 -13.44 -2.26 0.48
CA THR A 28 -12.70 -1.49 -0.54
C THR A 28 -11.29 -1.05 -0.13
N ALA A 29 -10.99 -0.98 1.16
CA ALA A 29 -9.70 -0.53 1.65
C ALA A 29 -8.76 -1.71 1.94
N MET A 30 -7.50 -1.59 1.47
CA MET A 30 -6.42 -2.52 1.80
C MET A 30 -5.60 -1.97 2.97
N VAL A 31 -4.91 -2.85 3.68
CA VAL A 31 -3.90 -2.49 4.69
C VAL A 31 -2.58 -3.18 4.39
N HIS A 32 -1.46 -2.46 4.53
CA HIS A 32 -0.12 -3.04 4.53
C HIS A 32 0.28 -3.34 5.98
N LEU A 33 0.25 -4.62 6.37
CA LEU A 33 0.73 -5.09 7.67
C LEU A 33 2.25 -5.33 7.58
N PHE A 34 3.00 -4.24 7.63
CA PHE A 34 4.44 -4.23 7.39
C PHE A 34 5.20 -5.04 8.43
N GLU A 35 5.94 -6.05 7.97
CA GLU A 35 6.79 -6.95 8.78
C GLU A 35 6.04 -7.91 9.72
N TRP A 36 4.72 -7.97 9.68
CA TRP A 36 3.96 -8.88 10.51
C TRP A 36 4.26 -10.35 10.19
N ARG A 37 4.24 -11.19 11.23
CA ARG A 37 4.32 -12.65 11.08
C ARG A 37 3.01 -13.19 10.48
N TRP A 38 3.12 -14.29 9.74
CA TRP A 38 1.96 -14.92 9.09
C TRP A 38 0.89 -15.33 10.10
N ALA A 39 1.29 -15.92 11.23
CA ALA A 39 0.34 -16.30 12.28
C ALA A 39 -0.42 -15.09 12.87
N ASP A 40 0.23 -13.95 13.02
CA ASP A 40 -0.41 -12.74 13.54
C ASP A 40 -1.37 -12.15 12.50
N ILE A 41 -1.02 -12.17 11.21
CA ILE A 41 -1.90 -11.74 10.12
C ILE A 41 -3.15 -12.63 10.04
N ALA A 42 -3.00 -13.95 10.13
CA ALA A 42 -4.11 -14.89 10.12
C ALA A 42 -5.12 -14.57 11.23
N ALA A 43 -4.63 -14.39 12.45
CA ALA A 43 -5.47 -14.00 13.58
C ALA A 43 -6.10 -12.62 13.38
N GLU A 44 -5.36 -11.66 12.80
CA GLU A 44 -5.86 -10.30 12.54
C GLU A 44 -6.96 -10.27 11.49
N CYS A 45 -6.86 -11.08 10.45
CA CYS A 45 -7.93 -11.24 9.45
C CYS A 45 -9.25 -11.62 10.11
N GLU A 46 -9.21 -12.60 11.04
CA GLU A 46 -10.40 -13.14 11.70
C GLU A 46 -10.94 -12.22 12.79
N ARG A 47 -10.06 -11.76 13.69
CA ARG A 47 -10.47 -10.99 14.88
C ARG A 47 -10.78 -9.53 14.61
N PHE A 48 -10.18 -8.93 13.58
CA PHE A 48 -10.25 -7.48 13.38
C PHE A 48 -10.54 -7.04 11.95
N LEU A 49 -9.77 -7.49 10.95
CA LEU A 49 -9.86 -6.93 9.59
C LEU A 49 -11.21 -7.22 8.93
N ALA A 50 -11.68 -8.47 9.00
CA ALA A 50 -12.98 -8.84 8.46
C ALA A 50 -14.14 -8.12 9.18
N PRO A 51 -14.23 -8.12 10.52
CA PRO A 51 -15.28 -7.39 11.24
C PRO A 51 -15.22 -5.87 11.03
N SER A 52 -14.04 -5.30 10.79
CA SER A 52 -13.82 -3.86 10.57
C SER A 52 -13.92 -3.45 9.10
N GLY A 53 -14.27 -4.37 8.19
CA GLY A 53 -14.56 -4.06 6.80
C GLY A 53 -13.34 -3.83 5.91
N TYR A 54 -12.14 -4.29 6.28
CA TYR A 54 -10.97 -4.26 5.41
C TYR A 54 -11.06 -5.31 4.31
N ALA A 55 -10.66 -4.93 3.10
CA ALA A 55 -10.78 -5.75 1.90
C ALA A 55 -9.64 -6.74 1.72
N GLY A 56 -8.44 -6.38 2.16
CA GLY A 56 -7.26 -7.21 1.97
C GLY A 56 -6.02 -6.68 2.67
N VAL A 57 -5.00 -7.52 2.67
CA VAL A 57 -3.69 -7.26 3.28
C VAL A 57 -2.60 -7.35 2.23
N GLN A 58 -1.78 -6.30 2.12
CA GLN A 58 -0.46 -6.42 1.53
C GLN A 58 0.48 -6.97 2.59
N ILE A 59 1.14 -8.09 2.30
CA ILE A 59 2.14 -8.71 3.17
C ILE A 59 3.55 -8.36 2.71
N SER A 60 4.50 -8.37 3.62
CA SER A 60 5.93 -8.23 3.33
C SER A 60 6.44 -9.43 2.51
N PRO A 61 7.56 -9.29 1.76
CA PRO A 61 8.03 -10.33 0.86
C PRO A 61 8.18 -11.70 1.56
N PRO A 62 7.57 -12.77 1.03
CA PRO A 62 7.62 -14.10 1.65
C PRO A 62 8.81 -14.95 1.24
N HIS A 63 9.56 -14.52 0.22
CA HIS A 63 10.76 -15.23 -0.26
C HIS A 63 11.88 -15.20 0.78
N GLU A 64 12.82 -16.12 0.67
CA GLU A 64 14.01 -16.17 1.48
C GLU A 64 14.99 -15.06 1.09
N ASN A 65 15.54 -14.38 2.08
CA ASN A 65 16.44 -13.23 1.91
C ASN A 65 17.78 -13.44 2.64
N ILE A 66 18.75 -12.60 2.29
CA ILE A 66 20.05 -12.53 2.98
C ILE A 66 19.85 -12.10 4.45
N VAL A 67 20.67 -12.63 5.36
CA VAL A 67 20.79 -12.14 6.73
C VAL A 67 21.87 -11.08 6.80
N ILE A 68 21.52 -9.88 7.24
CA ILE A 68 22.43 -8.75 7.37
C ILE A 68 22.66 -8.47 8.87
N ASN A 69 23.94 -8.42 9.27
CA ASN A 69 24.33 -8.22 10.65
C ASN A 69 24.91 -6.81 10.93
N SER A 70 25.17 -6.03 9.89
CA SER A 70 25.65 -4.65 9.99
C SER A 70 25.04 -3.80 8.85
N PRO A 71 24.08 -2.93 9.20
CA PRO A 71 23.39 -2.82 10.49
C PRO A 71 22.59 -4.08 10.85
N TRP A 72 22.23 -4.23 12.12
CA TRP A 72 21.62 -5.46 12.62
C TRP A 72 20.20 -5.68 12.10
N ARG A 73 20.02 -6.72 11.27
CA ARG A 73 18.71 -7.19 10.79
C ARG A 73 17.79 -6.07 10.29
N PRO A 74 18.24 -5.26 9.33
CA PRO A 74 17.44 -4.12 8.82
C PRO A 74 16.15 -4.59 8.14
N TRP A 75 15.12 -3.71 8.10
CA TRP A 75 13.87 -4.05 7.42
C TRP A 75 14.09 -4.35 5.93
N TRP A 76 15.03 -3.62 5.29
CA TRP A 76 15.31 -3.76 3.87
C TRP A 76 16.09 -5.03 3.48
N GLU A 77 16.55 -5.86 4.44
CA GLU A 77 17.13 -7.17 4.11
C GLU A 77 16.12 -8.08 3.39
N ARG A 78 14.81 -7.88 3.63
CA ARG A 78 13.74 -8.64 2.96
C ARG A 78 13.59 -8.33 1.49
N TYR A 79 14.15 -7.21 1.03
CA TYR A 79 14.21 -6.82 -0.37
C TYR A 79 15.50 -7.29 -1.07
N GLN A 80 16.22 -8.24 -0.45
CA GLN A 80 17.42 -8.86 -0.97
C GLN A 80 17.27 -10.38 -1.07
N PRO A 81 16.57 -10.90 -2.10
CA PRO A 81 16.33 -12.33 -2.27
C PRO A 81 17.63 -13.13 -2.40
N THR A 82 17.66 -14.31 -1.78
CA THR A 82 18.69 -15.33 -1.97
C THR A 82 18.12 -16.63 -2.54
N SER A 83 16.81 -16.81 -2.41
CA SER A 83 16.06 -17.90 -3.04
C SER A 83 14.59 -17.50 -3.18
N TYR A 84 13.80 -18.31 -3.91
CA TYR A 84 12.34 -18.20 -3.95
C TYR A 84 11.65 -19.22 -3.02
N ASN A 85 12.39 -19.80 -2.07
CA ASN A 85 11.79 -20.55 -1.00
C ASN A 85 10.90 -19.64 -0.15
N LEU A 86 9.74 -20.13 0.24
CA LEU A 86 8.77 -19.36 1.04
C LEU A 86 9.10 -19.49 2.52
N CYS A 87 10.18 -18.87 2.91
CA CYS A 87 10.70 -18.89 4.27
C CYS A 87 11.34 -17.53 4.59
N SER A 88 10.84 -16.85 5.59
CA SER A 88 11.28 -15.52 6.01
C SER A 88 11.14 -15.35 7.52
N ARG A 89 11.51 -14.18 8.05
CA ARG A 89 11.26 -13.89 9.48
C ARG A 89 9.77 -13.68 9.83
N SER A 90 8.90 -13.63 8.83
CA SER A 90 7.44 -13.64 9.04
C SER A 90 6.86 -15.05 9.20
N GLY A 91 7.60 -16.08 8.83
CA GLY A 91 7.21 -17.49 8.96
C GLY A 91 7.62 -18.35 7.77
N ASN A 92 7.33 -19.63 7.86
CA ASN A 92 7.59 -20.63 6.84
C ASN A 92 6.40 -20.79 5.86
N GLU A 93 6.56 -21.68 4.87
CA GLU A 93 5.54 -21.93 3.85
C GLU A 93 4.23 -22.49 4.42
N HIS A 94 4.29 -23.34 5.45
CA HIS A 94 3.10 -23.89 6.10
C HIS A 94 2.28 -22.78 6.77
N GLU A 95 2.95 -21.90 7.51
CA GLU A 95 2.32 -20.75 8.17
C GLU A 95 1.76 -19.75 7.16
N LEU A 96 2.44 -19.55 6.02
CA LEU A 96 1.96 -18.73 4.92
C LEU A 96 0.68 -19.30 4.30
N ARG A 97 0.63 -20.62 4.04
CA ARG A 97 -0.57 -21.29 3.53
C ARG A 97 -1.75 -21.20 4.48
N ASP A 98 -1.50 -21.41 5.78
CA ASP A 98 -2.52 -21.26 6.83
C ASP A 98 -3.09 -19.85 6.85
N MET A 99 -2.22 -18.83 6.84
CA MET A 99 -2.61 -17.43 6.81
C MET A 99 -3.47 -17.09 5.57
N ILE A 100 -3.04 -17.50 4.38
CA ILE A 100 -3.78 -17.26 3.12
C ILE A 100 -5.18 -17.88 3.20
N SER A 101 -5.28 -19.13 3.64
CA SER A 101 -6.56 -19.83 3.77
C SER A 101 -7.49 -19.17 4.78
N ARG A 102 -6.99 -18.85 5.95
CA ARG A 102 -7.77 -18.23 7.04
C ARG A 102 -8.27 -16.85 6.67
N CYS A 103 -7.41 -16.02 6.05
CA CYS A 103 -7.82 -14.68 5.57
C CYS A 103 -8.87 -14.80 4.46
N ASN A 104 -8.67 -15.65 3.46
CA ASN A 104 -9.64 -15.87 2.39
C ASN A 104 -11.00 -16.34 2.92
N ASN A 105 -11.02 -17.24 3.91
CA ASN A 105 -12.24 -17.78 4.50
C ASN A 105 -13.13 -16.72 5.16
N VAL A 106 -12.53 -15.61 5.60
CA VAL A 106 -13.28 -14.47 6.15
C VAL A 106 -13.40 -13.29 5.17
N GLY A 107 -13.06 -13.53 3.88
CA GLY A 107 -13.20 -12.55 2.80
C GLY A 107 -12.18 -11.41 2.82
N VAL A 108 -11.00 -11.63 3.42
CA VAL A 108 -9.86 -10.72 3.39
C VAL A 108 -8.83 -11.27 2.42
N ASN A 109 -8.59 -10.57 1.32
CA ASN A 109 -7.64 -10.99 0.29
C ASN A 109 -6.19 -10.79 0.76
N ILE A 110 -5.29 -11.63 0.24
CA ILE A 110 -3.84 -11.46 0.44
C ILE A 110 -3.20 -11.01 -0.87
N TYR A 111 -2.40 -9.94 -0.78
CA TYR A 111 -1.58 -9.42 -1.87
C TYR A 111 -0.11 -9.48 -1.43
N VAL A 112 0.71 -10.12 -2.25
CA VAL A 112 2.11 -10.39 -1.92
C VAL A 112 3.01 -9.29 -2.46
N ASP A 113 3.94 -8.83 -1.65
CA ASP A 113 5.05 -7.99 -2.11
C ASP A 113 6.08 -8.87 -2.83
N ALA A 114 6.09 -8.78 -4.16
CA ALA A 114 6.90 -9.62 -5.03
C ALA A 114 8.16 -8.88 -5.47
N VAL A 115 9.30 -9.29 -4.95
CA VAL A 115 10.63 -8.76 -5.29
C VAL A 115 11.23 -9.66 -6.38
N VAL A 116 11.15 -9.22 -7.63
CA VAL A 116 11.52 -10.02 -8.80
C VAL A 116 12.48 -9.31 -9.76
N ASN A 117 12.78 -8.02 -9.52
CA ASN A 117 13.74 -7.27 -10.31
C ASN A 117 15.19 -7.76 -10.12
N HIS A 118 15.53 -8.22 -8.93
CA HIS A 118 16.90 -8.44 -8.49
C HIS A 118 17.03 -9.55 -7.45
N MET A 119 18.25 -9.99 -7.22
CA MET A 119 18.64 -10.80 -6.08
C MET A 119 19.33 -9.93 -5.01
N CYS A 120 20.06 -10.50 -4.06
CA CYS A 120 20.76 -9.74 -3.03
C CYS A 120 21.83 -8.81 -3.61
N GLY A 121 22.34 -7.92 -2.78
CA GLY A 121 23.42 -6.99 -3.16
C GLY A 121 24.68 -7.71 -3.64
N ALA A 122 25.40 -7.13 -4.59
CA ALA A 122 26.66 -7.65 -5.13
C ALA A 122 27.73 -7.83 -4.04
N SER A 123 27.64 -7.09 -2.93
CA SER A 123 28.50 -7.22 -1.74
C SER A 123 28.03 -8.27 -0.74
N GLY A 124 27.01 -9.05 -1.07
CA GLY A 124 26.39 -10.03 -0.16
C GLY A 124 27.27 -11.22 0.22
N GLY A 125 28.41 -11.38 -0.44
CA GLY A 125 29.37 -12.45 -0.12
C GLY A 125 28.93 -13.82 -0.64
N GLU A 126 29.37 -14.86 0.08
CA GLU A 126 29.12 -16.25 -0.27
C GLU A 126 28.92 -17.07 1.01
N GLY A 127 27.96 -17.99 1.00
CA GLY A 127 27.69 -18.90 2.11
C GLY A 127 26.21 -19.19 2.30
N SER A 128 25.88 -19.76 3.48
CA SER A 128 24.52 -20.13 3.86
C SER A 128 23.86 -19.13 4.83
N HIS A 129 24.24 -17.85 4.72
CA HIS A 129 23.67 -16.79 5.54
C HIS A 129 22.38 -16.20 4.95
N SER A 130 21.57 -17.05 4.36
CA SER A 130 20.16 -16.81 4.09
C SER A 130 19.33 -17.05 5.34
N VAL A 131 18.16 -16.42 5.45
CA VAL A 131 17.34 -16.50 6.67
C VAL A 131 16.90 -17.92 7.03
N CYS A 132 16.84 -18.81 6.05
CA CYS A 132 16.53 -20.25 6.23
C CYS A 132 17.68 -21.18 5.80
N GLY A 133 18.87 -20.64 5.62
CA GLY A 133 20.10 -21.43 5.44
C GLY A 133 20.42 -21.83 4.00
N SER A 134 19.68 -21.37 2.99
CA SER A 134 20.05 -21.64 1.59
C SER A 134 21.40 -21.02 1.26
N TRP A 135 22.24 -21.82 0.60
CA TRP A 135 23.53 -21.33 0.12
C TRP A 135 23.37 -20.45 -1.14
N PHE A 136 24.17 -19.40 -1.24
CA PHE A 136 24.28 -18.53 -2.40
C PHE A 136 25.69 -17.94 -2.53
N SER A 137 26.02 -17.42 -3.70
CA SER A 137 27.22 -16.63 -3.93
C SER A 137 26.88 -15.37 -4.72
N ALA A 138 26.84 -14.22 -4.05
CA ALA A 138 26.69 -12.93 -4.72
C ALA A 138 27.91 -12.64 -5.62
N ASN A 139 29.12 -13.02 -5.18
CA ASN A 139 30.37 -12.81 -5.93
C ASN A 139 30.38 -13.53 -7.28
N ARG A 140 29.89 -14.78 -7.31
CA ARG A 140 29.80 -15.59 -8.53
C ARG A 140 28.43 -15.48 -9.21
N LYS A 141 27.49 -14.79 -8.58
CA LYS A 141 26.08 -14.67 -9.01
C LYS A 141 25.44 -16.05 -9.19
N GLU A 142 25.61 -16.90 -8.19
CA GLU A 142 25.05 -18.26 -8.15
C GLU A 142 24.01 -18.37 -7.06
N PHE A 143 22.79 -18.77 -7.46
CA PHE A 143 21.64 -18.96 -6.57
C PHE A 143 21.00 -20.34 -6.86
N PRO A 144 21.61 -21.45 -6.36
CA PRO A 144 21.30 -22.81 -6.81
C PRO A 144 19.86 -23.24 -6.58
N THR A 145 19.18 -22.64 -5.61
CA THR A 145 17.78 -23.00 -5.27
C THR A 145 16.77 -22.54 -6.34
N ILE A 146 17.15 -21.58 -7.24
CA ILE A 146 16.23 -21.08 -8.29
C ILE A 146 16.44 -21.74 -9.67
N PRO A 147 17.51 -22.21 -10.16
CA PRO A 147 18.95 -22.03 -10.14
C PRO A 147 19.43 -20.94 -11.14
N PHE A 148 19.70 -19.77 -10.61
CA PHE A 148 20.32 -18.68 -11.37
C PHE A 148 21.85 -18.77 -11.35
N THR A 149 22.48 -18.35 -12.44
CA THR A 149 23.92 -18.25 -12.63
C THR A 149 24.30 -16.86 -13.12
N HIS A 150 25.60 -16.56 -13.24
CA HIS A 150 26.07 -15.27 -13.72
C HIS A 150 25.51 -14.84 -15.09
N TRP A 151 25.05 -15.79 -15.91
CA TRP A 151 24.42 -15.50 -17.20
C TRP A 151 23.01 -14.89 -17.07
N ASP A 152 22.38 -15.00 -15.90
CA ASP A 152 20.99 -14.58 -15.67
C ASP A 152 20.88 -13.14 -15.15
N PHE A 153 22.00 -12.39 -15.19
CA PHE A 153 22.08 -11.02 -14.72
C PHE A 153 22.47 -10.03 -15.82
N ASN A 154 22.09 -8.76 -15.67
CA ASN A 154 22.24 -7.69 -16.67
C ASN A 154 23.62 -7.02 -16.68
N ASP A 155 24.62 -7.51 -15.95
CA ASP A 155 25.96 -6.89 -15.91
C ASP A 155 26.59 -6.68 -17.29
N HIS A 156 26.23 -7.52 -18.26
CA HIS A 156 26.69 -7.40 -19.64
C HIS A 156 26.02 -6.27 -20.43
N LYS A 157 24.86 -5.78 -19.97
CA LYS A 157 24.11 -4.68 -20.59
C LYS A 157 24.41 -3.35 -19.94
N CYS A 158 24.61 -3.34 -18.62
CA CYS A 158 24.92 -2.13 -17.88
C CYS A 158 26.21 -1.47 -18.40
N ARG A 159 26.12 -0.21 -18.78
CA ARG A 159 27.24 0.55 -19.38
C ARG A 159 27.88 1.53 -18.40
N THR A 160 27.48 1.53 -17.13
CA THR A 160 28.09 2.40 -16.12
C THR A 160 29.39 1.79 -15.58
N GLY A 161 30.29 2.63 -15.11
CA GLY A 161 31.57 2.17 -14.58
C GLY A 161 31.48 1.37 -13.30
N SER A 162 30.47 1.67 -12.47
CA SER A 162 30.20 0.99 -11.18
C SER A 162 29.33 -0.27 -11.34
N GLY A 163 28.65 -0.44 -12.48
CA GLY A 163 27.58 -1.44 -12.64
C GLY A 163 26.26 -1.05 -11.95
N ASN A 164 26.20 0.12 -11.32
CA ASN A 164 25.02 0.65 -10.67
C ASN A 164 24.35 1.73 -11.53
N ILE A 165 23.12 2.08 -11.20
CA ILE A 165 22.46 3.25 -11.74
C ILE A 165 23.20 4.49 -11.24
N GLU A 166 23.72 5.30 -12.17
CA GLU A 166 24.46 6.54 -11.90
C GLU A 166 23.65 7.78 -12.33
N ASN A 167 22.68 7.61 -13.24
CA ASN A 167 21.87 8.69 -13.78
C ASN A 167 20.43 8.23 -14.03
N TYR A 168 19.49 8.73 -13.26
CA TYR A 168 18.05 8.48 -13.44
C TYR A 168 17.44 9.21 -14.66
N GLY A 169 18.18 10.11 -15.28
CA GLY A 169 17.85 10.70 -16.58
C GLY A 169 18.11 9.79 -17.79
N ASP A 170 18.68 8.60 -17.57
CA ASP A 170 18.98 7.59 -18.58
C ASP A 170 18.14 6.34 -18.32
N ALA A 171 17.10 6.12 -19.12
CA ALA A 171 16.15 5.03 -18.94
C ALA A 171 16.81 3.64 -19.09
N ASP A 172 17.81 3.51 -19.96
CA ASP A 172 18.53 2.25 -20.15
C ASP A 172 19.33 1.88 -18.88
N GLN A 173 20.01 2.86 -18.27
CA GLN A 173 20.69 2.62 -16.99
C GLN A 173 19.73 2.20 -15.89
N VAL A 174 18.59 2.90 -15.77
CA VAL A 174 17.60 2.63 -14.72
C VAL A 174 17.05 1.20 -14.82
N ARG A 175 17.00 0.63 -16.04
CA ARG A 175 16.43 -0.70 -16.30
C ARG A 175 17.44 -1.82 -16.49
N ASP A 176 18.69 -1.50 -16.77
CA ASP A 176 19.71 -2.51 -17.10
C ASP A 176 20.90 -2.48 -16.13
N CYS A 177 20.95 -1.55 -15.16
CA CYS A 177 21.97 -1.46 -14.13
C CYS A 177 21.41 -1.75 -12.74
N ARG A 178 22.31 -2.03 -11.81
CA ARG A 178 21.93 -2.38 -10.43
C ARG A 178 21.32 -1.21 -9.68
N LEU A 179 20.15 -1.41 -9.13
CA LEU A 179 19.55 -0.52 -8.15
C LEU A 179 20.32 -0.66 -6.83
N VAL A 180 21.01 0.40 -6.40
CA VAL A 180 21.80 0.45 -5.14
C VAL A 180 22.67 -0.79 -4.87
N GLY A 181 23.26 -1.35 -5.92
CA GLY A 181 24.14 -2.51 -5.82
C GLY A 181 23.45 -3.88 -5.83
N LEU A 182 22.14 -3.95 -5.95
CA LEU A 182 21.38 -5.20 -6.04
C LEU A 182 21.60 -5.89 -7.39
N LEU A 183 21.87 -7.19 -7.37
CA LEU A 183 22.15 -7.97 -8.58
C LEU A 183 20.92 -8.02 -9.48
N ASP A 184 20.98 -7.33 -10.61
CA ASP A 184 19.88 -7.07 -11.52
C ASP A 184 19.64 -8.26 -12.46
N LEU A 185 18.40 -8.79 -12.48
CA LEU A 185 18.04 -9.97 -13.27
C LEU A 185 17.84 -9.64 -14.75
N ALA A 186 18.38 -10.47 -15.63
CA ALA A 186 18.20 -10.37 -17.08
C ALA A 186 16.79 -10.85 -17.50
N MET A 187 15.77 -10.02 -17.22
CA MET A 187 14.37 -10.37 -17.40
C MET A 187 13.95 -10.56 -18.86
N GLU A 188 14.77 -10.12 -19.82
CA GLU A 188 14.54 -10.42 -21.24
C GLU A 188 14.73 -11.90 -21.58
N LYS A 189 15.44 -12.66 -20.74
CA LYS A 189 15.66 -14.09 -20.95
C LYS A 189 14.44 -14.91 -20.60
N ASP A 190 14.06 -15.79 -21.51
CA ASP A 190 12.92 -16.68 -21.34
C ASP A 190 13.03 -17.54 -20.09
N TYR A 191 14.24 -18.01 -19.78
CA TYR A 191 14.55 -18.77 -18.58
C TYR A 191 14.27 -17.99 -17.29
N VAL A 192 14.72 -16.73 -17.22
CA VAL A 192 14.50 -15.86 -16.05
C VAL A 192 13.01 -15.56 -15.88
N ARG A 193 12.31 -15.20 -16.97
CA ARG A 193 10.86 -15.00 -16.99
C ARG A 193 10.11 -16.24 -16.48
N GLY A 194 10.54 -17.43 -16.90
CA GLY A 194 9.98 -18.69 -16.44
C GLY A 194 10.10 -18.89 -14.94
N LYS A 195 11.30 -18.69 -14.39
CA LYS A 195 11.55 -18.82 -12.94
C LYS A 195 10.77 -17.82 -12.09
N VAL A 196 10.65 -16.58 -12.55
CA VAL A 196 9.82 -15.56 -11.89
C VAL A 196 8.35 -15.95 -11.96
N ALA A 197 7.85 -16.38 -13.11
CA ALA A 197 6.47 -16.82 -13.26
C ALA A 197 6.16 -18.04 -12.38
N ASP A 198 7.07 -19.02 -12.27
CA ASP A 198 6.92 -20.19 -11.39
C ASP A 198 6.75 -19.77 -9.93
N TYR A 199 7.54 -18.80 -9.46
CA TYR A 199 7.42 -18.22 -8.12
C TYR A 199 6.06 -17.57 -7.88
N LEU A 200 5.62 -16.72 -8.82
CA LEU A 200 4.31 -16.06 -8.73
C LEU A 200 3.16 -17.06 -8.78
N ASN A 201 3.24 -18.06 -9.66
CA ASN A 201 2.22 -19.11 -9.82
C ASN A 201 2.10 -19.98 -8.57
N LYS A 202 3.21 -20.31 -7.90
CA LYS A 202 3.17 -21.02 -6.62
C LYS A 202 2.32 -20.27 -5.59
N LEU A 203 2.45 -18.94 -5.51
CA LEU A 203 1.67 -18.10 -4.62
C LEU A 203 0.20 -17.99 -5.04
N ILE A 204 -0.07 -17.87 -6.34
CA ILE A 204 -1.44 -17.85 -6.88
C ILE A 204 -2.16 -19.17 -6.55
N ASP A 205 -1.50 -20.29 -6.72
CA ASP A 205 -2.06 -21.63 -6.44
C ASP A 205 -2.36 -21.83 -4.95
N MET A 206 -1.64 -21.12 -4.06
CA MET A 206 -1.95 -21.07 -2.62
C MET A 206 -3.20 -20.23 -2.29
N GLY A 207 -3.65 -19.35 -3.19
CA GLY A 207 -4.84 -18.52 -3.00
C GLY A 207 -4.60 -17.03 -2.80
N VAL A 208 -3.44 -16.49 -3.14
CA VAL A 208 -3.25 -15.02 -3.13
C VAL A 208 -4.10 -14.37 -4.23
N ALA A 209 -4.59 -13.16 -3.97
CA ALA A 209 -5.44 -12.40 -4.89
C ALA A 209 -4.62 -11.56 -5.89
N GLY A 210 -3.33 -11.36 -5.62
CA GLY A 210 -2.47 -10.55 -6.47
C GLY A 210 -1.18 -10.12 -5.82
N PHE A 211 -0.53 -9.15 -6.44
CA PHE A 211 0.84 -8.74 -6.13
C PHE A 211 1.02 -7.22 -6.13
N ARG A 212 1.77 -6.72 -5.14
CA ARG A 212 2.60 -5.54 -5.33
C ARG A 212 3.87 -6.01 -6.01
N VAL A 213 4.17 -5.47 -7.16
CA VAL A 213 5.43 -5.81 -7.82
C VAL A 213 6.44 -4.70 -7.52
N ASP A 214 7.47 -5.08 -6.75
CA ASP A 214 8.54 -4.20 -6.32
C ASP A 214 9.37 -3.70 -7.49
N ALA A 215 9.89 -2.48 -7.41
CA ALA A 215 10.87 -1.92 -8.34
C ALA A 215 10.49 -2.03 -9.84
N CYS A 216 9.20 -1.92 -10.19
CA CYS A 216 8.76 -2.03 -11.58
C CYS A 216 9.40 -1.00 -12.51
N LYS A 217 9.72 0.20 -12.00
CA LYS A 217 10.46 1.23 -12.74
C LYS A 217 11.78 0.72 -13.33
N HIS A 218 12.38 -0.27 -12.67
CA HIS A 218 13.67 -0.87 -13.01
C HIS A 218 13.56 -2.09 -13.94
N MET A 219 12.34 -2.40 -14.40
CA MET A 219 12.09 -3.50 -15.34
C MET A 219 11.43 -2.96 -16.61
N TRP A 220 11.79 -3.54 -17.75
CA TRP A 220 11.16 -3.19 -19.02
C TRP A 220 9.68 -3.63 -19.01
N PRO A 221 8.74 -2.75 -19.40
CA PRO A 221 7.31 -3.11 -19.44
C PRO A 221 7.01 -4.34 -20.29
N GLY A 222 7.74 -4.54 -21.40
CA GLY A 222 7.61 -5.71 -22.25
C GLY A 222 7.99 -7.02 -21.55
N ASP A 223 9.02 -7.00 -20.71
CA ASP A 223 9.44 -8.15 -19.92
C ASP A 223 8.41 -8.50 -18.85
N LEU A 224 7.90 -7.48 -18.13
CA LEU A 224 6.80 -7.66 -17.17
C LEU A 224 5.54 -8.22 -17.85
N SER A 225 5.19 -7.71 -19.03
CA SER A 225 4.07 -8.23 -19.83
C SER A 225 4.22 -9.74 -20.12
N ALA A 226 5.43 -10.16 -20.50
CA ALA A 226 5.72 -11.57 -20.76
C ALA A 226 5.61 -12.43 -19.49
N VAL A 227 6.07 -11.94 -18.33
CA VAL A 227 5.93 -12.63 -17.04
C VAL A 227 4.45 -12.72 -16.65
N TYR A 228 3.71 -11.60 -16.70
CA TYR A 228 2.30 -11.57 -16.31
C TYR A 228 1.42 -12.44 -17.23
N GLY A 229 1.79 -12.56 -18.51
CA GLY A 229 1.14 -13.48 -19.44
C GLY A 229 1.26 -14.95 -19.07
N ARG A 230 2.28 -15.32 -18.26
CA ARG A 230 2.52 -16.69 -17.77
C ARG A 230 1.87 -16.97 -16.41
N MET A 231 1.31 -15.97 -15.75
CA MET A 231 0.62 -16.17 -14.47
C MET A 231 -0.64 -17.01 -14.67
N HIS A 232 -0.89 -17.91 -13.72
CA HIS A 232 -2.14 -18.65 -13.64
C HIS A 232 -3.32 -17.70 -13.35
N ASN A 233 -4.52 -18.18 -13.64
CA ASN A 233 -5.73 -17.58 -13.08
C ASN A 233 -5.79 -17.85 -11.57
N LEU A 234 -6.53 -17.02 -10.85
CA LEU A 234 -6.71 -17.16 -9.40
C LEU A 234 -7.33 -18.51 -9.03
N ASN A 235 -6.97 -19.01 -7.85
CA ASN A 235 -7.46 -20.27 -7.31
C ASN A 235 -8.97 -20.24 -7.13
N THR A 236 -9.67 -21.15 -7.80
CA THR A 236 -11.13 -21.23 -7.83
C THR A 236 -11.78 -21.67 -6.52
N THR A 237 -11.00 -22.09 -5.52
CA THR A 237 -11.51 -22.30 -4.16
C THR A 237 -12.08 -21.00 -3.57
N TRP A 238 -11.51 -19.84 -3.91
CA TRP A 238 -11.90 -18.55 -3.34
C TRP A 238 -12.29 -17.49 -4.37
N PHE A 239 -11.96 -17.67 -5.63
CA PHE A 239 -12.20 -16.70 -6.70
C PHE A 239 -12.99 -17.31 -7.86
N SER A 240 -13.69 -16.46 -8.59
CA SER A 240 -14.41 -16.89 -9.79
C SER A 240 -13.46 -17.43 -10.86
N GLY A 241 -13.87 -18.46 -11.57
CA GLY A 241 -13.08 -19.04 -12.66
C GLY A 241 -12.70 -18.00 -13.70
N GLY A 242 -11.46 -18.06 -14.20
CA GLY A 242 -10.92 -17.11 -15.16
C GLY A 242 -10.46 -15.77 -14.59
N SER A 243 -10.61 -15.53 -13.28
CA SER A 243 -10.12 -14.30 -12.65
C SER A 243 -8.61 -14.21 -12.73
N ARG A 244 -8.10 -13.04 -13.20
CA ARG A 244 -6.66 -12.76 -13.28
C ARG A 244 -6.15 -12.16 -11.98
N PRO A 245 -4.89 -12.42 -11.57
CA PRO A 245 -4.29 -11.79 -10.41
C PRO A 245 -4.33 -10.28 -10.49
N PHE A 246 -4.70 -9.62 -9.39
CA PHE A 246 -4.55 -8.17 -9.27
C PHE A 246 -3.07 -7.80 -9.23
N VAL A 247 -2.67 -6.79 -10.00
CA VAL A 247 -1.30 -6.29 -10.01
C VAL A 247 -1.31 -4.81 -9.74
N PHE A 248 -0.51 -4.38 -8.77
CA PHE A 248 -0.16 -2.98 -8.58
C PHE A 248 1.36 -2.83 -8.50
N GLN A 249 1.86 -1.98 -9.37
CA GLN A 249 3.27 -1.88 -9.72
C GLN A 249 3.88 -0.69 -9.02
N GLU A 250 4.99 -0.91 -8.32
CA GLU A 250 5.75 0.20 -7.78
C GLU A 250 6.53 0.90 -8.88
N VAL A 251 6.07 2.07 -9.23
CA VAL A 251 6.77 2.99 -10.13
C VAL A 251 6.82 4.35 -9.45
N ILE A 252 7.99 4.75 -8.97
CA ILE A 252 8.19 6.07 -8.37
C ILE A 252 8.33 7.09 -9.51
N ASP A 253 7.24 7.83 -9.75
CA ASP A 253 7.15 8.87 -10.76
C ASP A 253 6.60 10.15 -10.15
N LEU A 254 7.52 11.06 -9.77
CA LEU A 254 7.18 12.41 -9.33
C LEU A 254 7.26 13.45 -10.46
N GLY A 255 7.55 13.00 -11.67
CA GLY A 255 7.83 13.83 -12.85
C GLY A 255 9.31 14.18 -13.00
N GLY A 256 9.69 14.63 -14.20
CA GLY A 256 11.05 15.08 -14.51
C GLY A 256 12.04 13.99 -14.92
N GLU A 257 11.64 12.73 -14.90
CA GLU A 257 12.45 11.59 -15.38
C GLU A 257 11.87 11.02 -16.69
N PRO A 258 12.70 10.35 -17.52
CA PRO A 258 12.22 9.78 -18.78
C PRO A 258 11.25 8.61 -18.59
N ILE A 259 11.40 7.83 -17.52
CA ILE A 259 10.51 6.72 -17.21
C ILE A 259 9.27 7.26 -16.48
N THR A 260 8.09 6.95 -17.02
CA THR A 260 6.82 7.41 -16.47
C THR A 260 5.93 6.25 -16.05
N SER A 261 5.05 6.50 -15.11
CA SER A 261 4.03 5.54 -14.66
C SER A 261 3.12 5.06 -15.81
N ARG A 262 2.91 5.92 -16.82
CA ARG A 262 2.07 5.64 -17.98
C ARG A 262 2.52 4.41 -18.77
N GLU A 263 3.82 4.12 -18.79
CA GLU A 263 4.37 2.96 -19.51
C GLU A 263 3.86 1.62 -18.95
N TYR A 264 3.37 1.61 -17.71
CA TYR A 264 2.92 0.42 -16.98
C TYR A 264 1.41 0.28 -16.86
N PHE A 265 0.62 1.26 -17.30
CA PHE A 265 -0.84 1.28 -17.12
C PHE A 265 -1.56 0.09 -17.79
N HIS A 266 -1.04 -0.39 -18.89
CA HIS A 266 -1.64 -1.54 -19.60
C HIS A 266 -1.40 -2.89 -18.91
N LEU A 267 -0.53 -2.93 -17.89
CA LEU A 267 -0.15 -4.16 -17.18
C LEU A 267 -0.91 -4.34 -15.85
N GLY A 268 -1.36 -3.26 -15.25
CA GLY A 268 -2.02 -3.26 -13.95
C GLY A 268 -2.12 -1.86 -13.38
N ARG A 269 -2.56 -1.74 -12.13
CA ARG A 269 -2.51 -0.45 -11.43
C ARG A 269 -1.07 -0.10 -11.08
N VAL A 270 -0.85 1.19 -10.81
CA VAL A 270 0.44 1.75 -10.44
C VAL A 270 0.30 2.54 -9.14
N THR A 271 1.33 2.53 -8.33
CA THR A 271 1.41 3.32 -7.09
C THR A 271 1.51 4.81 -7.41
N GLU A 272 0.53 5.62 -6.95
CA GLU A 272 0.52 7.07 -7.18
C GLU A 272 1.27 7.80 -6.06
N PHE A 273 2.58 7.94 -6.21
CA PHE A 273 3.44 8.59 -5.20
C PHE A 273 3.18 10.09 -5.03
N LYS A 274 2.66 10.77 -6.07
CA LYS A 274 2.31 12.19 -5.98
C LYS A 274 1.18 12.42 -4.97
N TYR A 275 0.28 11.46 -4.81
CA TYR A 275 -0.87 11.56 -3.91
C TYR A 275 -0.43 11.86 -2.46
N GLY A 276 0.36 10.98 -1.86
CA GLY A 276 0.84 11.15 -0.49
C GLY A 276 1.74 12.37 -0.31
N ALA A 277 2.63 12.62 -1.29
CA ALA A 277 3.53 13.77 -1.26
C ALA A 277 2.77 15.12 -1.25
N LYS A 278 1.76 15.26 -2.13
CA LYS A 278 0.92 16.45 -2.22
C LYS A 278 -0.01 16.58 -1.02
N LEU A 279 -0.61 15.49 -0.59
CA LEU A 279 -1.48 15.49 0.59
C LEU A 279 -0.70 15.93 1.84
N GLY A 280 0.56 15.49 1.95
CA GLY A 280 1.46 15.92 3.01
C GLY A 280 1.73 17.42 3.01
N THR A 281 2.07 18.05 1.89
CA THR A 281 2.29 19.49 1.80
C THR A 281 1.03 20.27 2.15
N ILE A 282 -0.13 19.80 1.72
CA ILE A 282 -1.43 20.45 1.99
C ILE A 282 -1.76 20.41 3.49
N PHE A 283 -1.71 19.25 4.13
CA PHE A 283 -2.03 19.14 5.56
C PHE A 283 -1.02 19.83 6.45
N ARG A 284 0.26 19.94 6.02
CA ARG A 284 1.28 20.75 6.70
C ARG A 284 1.18 22.24 6.40
N LYS A 285 0.32 22.64 5.47
CA LYS A 285 0.17 24.04 5.01
C LYS A 285 1.48 24.63 4.45
N TRP A 286 2.30 23.79 3.80
CA TRP A 286 3.58 24.19 3.24
C TRP A 286 3.40 24.76 1.82
N ASN A 287 4.34 25.62 1.42
CA ASN A 287 4.40 26.22 0.09
C ASN A 287 3.12 27.00 -0.32
N GLY A 288 2.36 27.49 0.67
CA GLY A 288 1.08 28.16 0.42
C GLY A 288 -0.06 27.22 -0.01
N GLU A 289 0.15 25.91 0.05
CA GLU A 289 -0.87 24.91 -0.25
C GLU A 289 -2.00 24.93 0.80
N LYS A 290 -3.23 24.73 0.35
CA LYS A 290 -4.44 24.77 1.19
C LYS A 290 -5.36 23.62 0.88
N LEU A 291 -6.10 23.16 1.88
CA LEU A 291 -7.15 22.14 1.69
C LEU A 291 -8.21 22.57 0.68
N SER A 292 -8.58 23.87 0.63
CA SER A 292 -9.54 24.37 -0.34
C SER A 292 -9.15 24.13 -1.80
N TYR A 293 -7.87 23.95 -2.09
CA TYR A 293 -7.39 23.64 -3.44
C TYR A 293 -7.73 22.20 -3.88
N THR A 294 -8.07 21.32 -2.95
CA THR A 294 -8.36 19.91 -3.24
C THR A 294 -9.74 19.66 -3.85
N LYS A 295 -10.49 20.69 -4.20
CA LYS A 295 -11.80 20.57 -4.87
C LYS A 295 -11.75 19.70 -6.13
N SER A 296 -10.65 19.75 -6.89
CA SER A 296 -10.40 18.94 -8.08
C SER A 296 -9.40 17.80 -7.85
N TRP A 297 -9.29 17.30 -6.61
CA TRP A 297 -8.36 16.27 -6.22
C TRP A 297 -8.48 15.01 -7.07
N GLY A 298 -7.38 14.41 -7.43
CA GLY A 298 -7.30 13.29 -8.36
C GLY A 298 -6.70 13.73 -9.69
N GLU A 299 -7.32 13.37 -10.81
CA GLU A 299 -6.81 13.70 -12.15
C GLU A 299 -6.64 15.21 -12.38
N GLY A 300 -7.50 16.02 -11.77
CA GLY A 300 -7.38 17.49 -11.80
C GLY A 300 -6.11 18.05 -11.16
N TRP A 301 -5.40 17.26 -10.38
CA TRP A 301 -4.09 17.57 -9.78
C TRP A 301 -2.91 17.02 -10.57
N GLY A 302 -3.16 16.47 -11.77
CA GLY A 302 -2.15 15.84 -12.61
C GLY A 302 -1.71 14.46 -12.11
N PHE A 303 -2.57 13.81 -11.31
CA PHE A 303 -2.40 12.40 -10.97
C PHE A 303 -2.79 11.51 -12.14
N MET A 304 -2.39 10.25 -12.09
CA MET A 304 -2.74 9.28 -13.13
C MET A 304 -4.26 9.06 -13.21
N PRO A 305 -4.79 8.49 -14.31
CA PRO A 305 -6.20 8.14 -14.40
C PRO A 305 -6.64 7.27 -13.22
N GLU A 306 -7.82 7.53 -12.68
CA GLU A 306 -8.37 6.88 -11.48
C GLU A 306 -8.31 5.36 -11.55
N GLY A 307 -8.67 4.78 -12.70
CA GLY A 307 -8.63 3.33 -12.93
C GLY A 307 -7.25 2.70 -12.88
N ASN A 308 -6.17 3.50 -12.91
CA ASN A 308 -4.78 3.05 -12.87
C ASN A 308 -4.12 3.26 -11.50
N ALA A 309 -4.75 4.03 -10.60
CA ALA A 309 -4.13 4.46 -9.36
C ALA A 309 -4.35 3.49 -8.20
N LEU A 310 -3.27 3.20 -7.46
CA LEU A 310 -3.32 2.78 -6.06
C LEU A 310 -2.75 3.91 -5.21
N VAL A 311 -3.53 4.37 -4.22
CA VAL A 311 -3.22 5.56 -3.42
C VAL A 311 -2.91 5.20 -1.97
N PHE A 312 -2.05 6.01 -1.36
CA PHE A 312 -1.62 5.89 0.03
C PHE A 312 -1.12 7.23 0.54
N VAL A 313 -1.20 7.44 1.85
CA VAL A 313 -0.63 8.62 2.52
C VAL A 313 0.87 8.46 2.67
N ASP A 314 1.28 7.31 3.20
CA ASP A 314 2.67 6.90 3.33
C ASP A 314 2.82 5.40 2.98
N ASN A 315 4.05 4.97 2.75
CA ASN A 315 4.42 3.57 2.60
C ASN A 315 5.63 3.24 3.49
N HIS A 316 6.07 1.98 3.47
CA HIS A 316 7.17 1.50 4.30
C HIS A 316 8.53 2.17 3.98
N ASP A 317 8.73 2.65 2.74
CA ASP A 317 9.93 3.38 2.32
C ASP A 317 9.85 4.87 2.71
N ASN A 318 8.85 5.58 2.20
CA ASN A 318 8.80 7.03 2.31
C ASN A 318 8.54 7.53 3.74
N GLN A 319 7.93 6.72 4.61
CA GLN A 319 7.80 7.05 6.03
C GLN A 319 9.16 7.12 6.77
N ARG A 320 10.21 6.58 6.15
CA ARG A 320 11.59 6.50 6.66
C ARG A 320 12.57 7.36 5.86
N GLY A 321 12.07 8.10 4.87
CA GLY A 321 12.90 8.93 4.00
C GLY A 321 13.55 8.18 2.84
N HIS A 322 13.15 6.93 2.58
CA HIS A 322 13.58 6.15 1.43
C HIS A 322 12.65 6.36 0.22
N GLY A 323 13.07 5.91 -0.96
CA GLY A 323 12.28 6.02 -2.20
C GLY A 323 11.89 7.47 -2.49
N ALA A 324 10.59 7.73 -2.63
CA ALA A 324 10.02 9.08 -2.76
C ALA A 324 9.78 9.74 -1.39
N GLY A 325 10.67 9.51 -0.44
CA GLY A 325 10.62 10.09 0.90
C GLY A 325 10.90 11.57 0.91
N GLY A 326 10.44 12.22 1.96
CA GLY A 326 10.66 13.65 2.18
C GLY A 326 9.91 14.12 3.41
N ALA A 327 10.29 15.27 3.92
CA ALA A 327 9.71 15.82 5.15
C ALA A 327 8.21 16.12 5.03
N SER A 328 7.67 16.25 3.81
CA SER A 328 6.24 16.44 3.57
C SER A 328 5.39 15.22 3.89
N ILE A 329 5.93 14.02 3.77
CA ILE A 329 5.17 12.78 4.01
C ILE A 329 4.62 12.77 5.45
N VAL A 330 3.30 12.60 5.56
CA VAL A 330 2.61 12.51 6.85
C VAL A 330 2.59 11.06 7.28
N THR A 331 3.07 10.82 8.50
CA THR A 331 3.20 9.47 9.06
C THR A 331 2.61 9.40 10.46
N PHE A 332 2.60 8.22 11.06
CA PHE A 332 2.15 8.02 12.45
C PHE A 332 2.92 8.85 13.49
N TRP A 333 4.07 9.41 13.14
CA TRP A 333 4.82 10.32 14.02
C TRP A 333 4.11 11.67 14.22
N ASP A 334 3.22 12.04 13.29
CA ASP A 334 2.32 13.19 13.38
C ASP A 334 0.86 12.70 13.43
N PRO A 335 0.41 12.08 14.52
CA PRO A 335 -0.83 11.30 14.54
C PRO A 335 -2.08 12.11 14.19
N LYS A 336 -2.14 13.39 14.59
CA LYS A 336 -3.27 14.26 14.26
C LYS A 336 -3.40 14.49 12.75
N LEU A 337 -2.30 14.86 12.08
CA LEU A 337 -2.27 15.05 10.63
C LEU A 337 -2.48 13.73 9.89
N HIS A 338 -1.88 12.65 10.39
CA HIS A 338 -1.99 11.33 9.78
C HIS A 338 -3.44 10.83 9.77
N LYS A 339 -4.16 10.95 10.89
CA LYS A 339 -5.59 10.60 10.97
C LYS A 339 -6.42 11.38 9.95
N MET A 340 -6.20 12.70 9.83
CA MET A 340 -6.89 13.53 8.85
C MET A 340 -6.56 13.15 7.40
N ALA A 341 -5.28 12.96 7.09
CA ALA A 341 -4.84 12.61 5.73
C ALA A 341 -5.35 11.24 5.29
N VAL A 342 -5.31 10.24 6.17
CA VAL A 342 -5.87 8.91 5.89
C VAL A 342 -7.40 8.97 5.76
N ALA A 343 -8.09 9.74 6.62
CA ALA A 343 -9.53 9.94 6.52
C ALA A 343 -9.91 10.63 5.21
N TYR A 344 -9.14 11.63 4.76
CA TYR A 344 -9.34 12.28 3.48
C TYR A 344 -9.23 11.26 2.33
N MET A 345 -8.17 10.47 2.31
CA MET A 345 -7.95 9.40 1.32
C MET A 345 -9.10 8.38 1.30
N LEU A 346 -9.56 7.94 2.46
CA LEU A 346 -10.63 6.94 2.57
C LEU A 346 -12.00 7.52 2.21
N ALA A 347 -12.24 8.81 2.45
CA ALA A 347 -13.47 9.48 2.07
C ALA A 347 -13.55 9.80 0.57
N HIS A 348 -12.42 10.13 -0.06
CA HIS A 348 -12.36 10.53 -1.47
C HIS A 348 -12.47 9.30 -2.40
N PRO A 349 -13.19 9.39 -3.55
CA PRO A 349 -13.41 8.24 -4.44
C PRO A 349 -12.18 7.79 -5.22
N TYR A 350 -11.19 8.66 -5.44
CA TYR A 350 -10.06 8.42 -6.34
C TYR A 350 -9.18 7.25 -5.91
N GLY A 351 -8.97 6.29 -6.80
CA GLY A 351 -8.03 5.19 -6.70
C GLY A 351 -8.42 4.08 -5.71
N VAL A 352 -7.64 3.00 -5.73
CA VAL A 352 -7.69 1.94 -4.71
C VAL A 352 -6.87 2.38 -3.51
N ALA A 353 -7.46 2.44 -2.32
CA ALA A 353 -6.82 2.95 -1.12
C ALA A 353 -6.10 1.85 -0.32
N ARG A 354 -4.86 2.14 0.10
CA ARG A 354 -4.07 1.31 0.99
C ARG A 354 -3.65 2.09 2.23
N VAL A 355 -4.00 1.57 3.39
CA VAL A 355 -3.58 2.08 4.70
C VAL A 355 -2.25 1.45 5.09
N MET A 356 -1.32 2.23 5.63
CA MET A 356 -0.07 1.73 6.20
C MET A 356 -0.26 1.32 7.65
N SER A 357 0.31 0.19 8.06
CA SER A 357 0.43 -0.23 9.46
C SER A 357 1.90 -0.50 9.78
N SER A 358 2.43 0.25 10.71
CA SER A 358 3.86 0.44 10.94
C SER A 358 4.32 -0.13 12.27
N PHE A 359 5.63 -0.11 12.50
CA PHE A 359 6.24 -0.26 13.81
C PHE A 359 7.09 0.98 14.14
N ARG A 360 7.30 1.23 15.43
CA ARG A 360 8.17 2.31 15.93
C ARG A 360 9.63 1.89 15.90
N TRP A 361 10.50 2.88 15.69
CA TRP A 361 11.95 2.74 15.86
C TRP A 361 12.52 3.98 16.53
N ASP A 362 13.70 3.90 17.12
CA ASP A 362 14.39 5.03 17.74
C ASP A 362 15.01 5.93 16.69
N ARG A 363 14.31 6.98 16.30
CA ARG A 363 14.82 7.96 15.32
C ARG A 363 15.99 8.76 15.88
N HIS A 364 17.02 8.93 15.06
CA HIS A 364 18.18 9.75 15.38
C HIS A 364 18.55 10.63 14.18
N PHE A 365 18.17 11.90 14.24
CA PHE A 365 18.36 12.84 13.14
C PHE A 365 19.73 13.53 13.21
N VAL A 366 20.49 13.45 12.10
CA VAL A 366 21.71 14.21 11.87
C VAL A 366 21.55 14.92 10.52
N ASN A 367 21.64 16.26 10.54
CA ASN A 367 21.45 17.08 9.34
C ASN A 367 20.14 16.78 8.57
N GLY A 368 19.07 16.53 9.29
CA GLY A 368 17.74 16.26 8.73
C GLY A 368 17.54 14.84 8.21
N LYS A 369 18.55 13.97 8.28
CA LYS A 369 18.46 12.55 7.92
C LYS A 369 18.42 11.68 9.17
N ASP A 370 17.45 10.77 9.25
CA ASP A 370 17.38 9.75 10.31
C ASP A 370 18.49 8.71 10.09
N GLN A 371 19.38 8.56 11.08
CA GLN A 371 20.47 7.59 11.04
C GLN A 371 20.02 6.17 11.38
N ASN A 372 18.80 6.03 11.90
CA ASN A 372 18.20 4.77 12.30
C ASN A 372 17.07 4.32 11.36
N ASP A 373 16.98 4.89 10.17
CA ASP A 373 16.00 4.56 9.14
C ASP A 373 16.02 3.08 8.68
N TRP A 374 17.12 2.38 8.99
CA TRP A 374 17.34 0.97 8.71
C TRP A 374 16.68 0.02 9.71
N MET A 375 16.31 0.46 10.90
CA MET A 375 15.87 -0.42 11.98
C MET A 375 14.70 -1.31 11.56
N GLY A 376 14.88 -2.61 11.82
CA GLY A 376 13.87 -3.65 11.55
C GLY A 376 12.73 -3.66 12.57
N PRO A 377 11.78 -4.60 12.41
CA PRO A 377 10.62 -4.70 13.28
C PRO A 377 11.01 -5.12 14.72
N PRO A 378 10.09 -4.97 15.68
CA PRO A 378 10.27 -5.50 17.02
C PRO A 378 10.71 -6.98 16.97
N SER A 379 11.90 -7.27 17.50
CA SER A 379 12.55 -8.58 17.38
C SER A 379 13.19 -9.01 18.69
N HIS A 380 13.34 -10.32 18.86
CA HIS A 380 14.17 -10.90 19.91
C HIS A 380 15.65 -10.70 19.57
N GLY A 381 16.53 -10.87 20.57
CA GLY A 381 17.98 -10.69 20.37
C GLY A 381 18.62 -11.58 19.31
N ASN A 382 17.96 -12.66 18.91
CA ASN A 382 18.37 -13.55 17.81
C ASN A 382 17.83 -13.14 16.44
N GLY A 383 17.13 -12.00 16.32
CA GLY A 383 16.56 -11.48 15.09
C GLY A 383 15.20 -12.08 14.67
N VAL A 384 14.62 -12.94 15.51
CA VAL A 384 13.26 -13.46 15.28
C VAL A 384 12.24 -12.35 15.58
N THR A 385 11.34 -12.09 14.66
CA THR A 385 10.28 -11.10 14.82
C THR A 385 9.34 -11.47 15.98
N LYS A 386 9.07 -10.51 16.85
CA LYS A 386 8.13 -10.69 17.97
C LYS A 386 6.69 -10.77 17.47
N PRO A 387 5.82 -11.51 18.18
CA PRO A 387 4.38 -11.43 17.96
C PRO A 387 3.86 -10.00 18.11
N VAL A 388 2.73 -9.71 17.47
CA VAL A 388 2.00 -8.45 17.65
C VAL A 388 1.01 -8.60 18.82
N PRO A 389 1.30 -8.04 20.00
CA PRO A 389 0.39 -8.12 21.13
C PRO A 389 -0.76 -7.14 20.94
N ILE A 390 -1.98 -7.60 21.25
CA ILE A 390 -3.18 -6.77 21.26
C ILE A 390 -3.59 -6.50 22.70
N ASN A 391 -3.61 -5.23 23.07
CA ASN A 391 -4.00 -4.76 24.38
C ASN A 391 -5.51 -4.83 24.58
N SER A 392 -5.99 -4.72 25.82
CA SER A 392 -7.42 -4.74 26.16
C SER A 392 -8.20 -3.58 25.50
N ASP A 393 -7.54 -2.45 25.26
CA ASP A 393 -8.11 -1.28 24.57
C ASP A 393 -8.04 -1.39 23.04
N GLN A 394 -7.69 -2.56 22.50
CA GLN A 394 -7.55 -2.86 21.09
C GLN A 394 -6.35 -2.21 20.39
N THR A 395 -5.47 -1.51 21.09
CA THR A 395 -4.18 -1.04 20.56
C THR A 395 -3.17 -2.17 20.48
N CYS A 396 -2.08 -1.95 19.74
CA CYS A 396 -0.94 -2.86 19.72
C CYS A 396 0.13 -2.45 20.73
N GLY A 397 0.88 -3.42 21.24
CA GLY A 397 2.00 -3.21 22.15
C GLY A 397 3.36 -3.44 21.49
N ASP A 398 4.42 -3.41 22.31
CA ASP A 398 5.80 -3.79 21.95
C ASP A 398 6.38 -3.08 20.71
N GLY A 399 6.02 -1.81 20.50
CA GLY A 399 6.53 -1.01 19.37
C GLY A 399 5.72 -1.13 18.09
N TRP A 400 4.74 -2.01 18.00
CA TRP A 400 3.79 -2.04 16.88
C TRP A 400 2.81 -0.88 16.99
N VAL A 401 2.61 -0.12 15.90
CA VAL A 401 1.75 1.09 15.89
C VAL A 401 0.30 0.76 15.59
N CYS A 402 0.07 -0.10 14.60
CA CYS A 402 -1.25 -0.57 14.19
C CYS A 402 -2.22 0.57 13.84
N GLU A 403 -1.85 1.48 12.97
CA GLU A 403 -2.65 2.64 12.55
C GLU A 403 -4.02 2.19 12.00
N HIS A 404 -4.09 1.01 11.38
CA HIS A 404 -5.34 0.42 10.89
C HIS A 404 -6.35 0.12 12.00
N ARG A 405 -5.91 0.02 13.26
CA ARG A 405 -6.76 -0.17 14.46
C ARG A 405 -7.17 1.14 15.12
N TRP A 406 -6.56 2.25 14.78
CA TRP A 406 -6.98 3.54 15.30
C TRP A 406 -8.44 3.78 14.95
N ARG A 407 -9.26 4.17 15.96
CA ARG A 407 -10.72 4.33 15.80
C ARG A 407 -11.08 5.11 14.54
N GLN A 408 -10.41 6.24 14.32
CA GLN A 408 -10.66 7.12 13.20
C GLN A 408 -10.40 6.42 11.86
N ILE A 409 -9.30 5.70 11.72
CA ILE A 409 -8.92 5.01 10.49
C ILE A 409 -9.81 3.79 10.25
N LYS A 410 -10.03 2.97 11.28
CA LYS A 410 -10.95 1.82 11.22
C LYS A 410 -12.35 2.25 10.76
N ASN A 411 -12.91 3.27 11.41
CA ASN A 411 -14.25 3.75 11.09
C ASN A 411 -14.32 4.40 9.70
N MET A 412 -13.25 5.03 9.23
CA MET A 412 -13.18 5.56 7.87
C MET A 412 -13.03 4.47 6.80
N ALA A 413 -12.46 3.31 7.11
CA ALA A 413 -12.51 2.14 6.23
C ALA A 413 -13.97 1.67 6.04
N VAL A 414 -14.76 1.63 7.11
CA VAL A 414 -16.21 1.37 7.04
C VAL A 414 -16.93 2.46 6.25
N PHE A 415 -16.63 3.74 6.52
CA PHE A 415 -17.19 4.86 5.75
C PHE A 415 -16.98 4.65 4.24
N ARG A 416 -15.75 4.32 3.81
CA ARG A 416 -15.43 4.09 2.40
C ARG A 416 -16.29 2.98 1.79
N ASN A 417 -16.55 1.91 2.53
CA ASN A 417 -17.42 0.82 2.06
C ASN A 417 -18.87 1.29 1.89
N VAL A 418 -19.40 2.03 2.87
CA VAL A 418 -20.77 2.55 2.86
C VAL A 418 -21.02 3.51 1.70
N VAL A 419 -20.02 4.31 1.34
CA VAL A 419 -20.12 5.29 0.26
C VAL A 419 -19.58 4.79 -1.08
N ASN A 420 -19.24 3.52 -1.19
CA ASN A 420 -18.67 2.95 -2.43
C ASN A 420 -19.62 3.19 -3.61
N GLY A 421 -19.04 3.61 -4.75
CA GLY A 421 -19.80 3.94 -5.96
C GLY A 421 -20.55 5.28 -5.91
N GLN A 422 -20.56 6.00 -4.78
CA GLN A 422 -21.20 7.30 -4.69
C GLN A 422 -20.28 8.41 -5.22
N PRO A 423 -20.84 9.40 -5.95
CA PRO A 423 -20.05 10.51 -6.49
C PRO A 423 -19.59 11.46 -5.38
N HIS A 424 -18.48 12.15 -5.63
CA HIS A 424 -18.09 13.32 -4.86
C HIS A 424 -19.13 14.43 -5.05
N ALA A 425 -19.64 15.00 -3.97
CA ALA A 425 -20.78 15.93 -3.98
C ALA A 425 -20.71 16.95 -2.84
N ASN A 426 -21.54 17.98 -2.92
CA ASN A 426 -21.76 18.96 -1.84
C ASN A 426 -20.46 19.55 -1.28
N TRP A 427 -19.51 19.87 -2.16
CA TRP A 427 -18.26 20.52 -1.76
C TRP A 427 -18.52 21.87 -1.10
N TRP A 428 -17.84 22.12 0.00
CA TRP A 428 -17.75 23.42 0.65
C TRP A 428 -16.31 23.66 1.11
N ASP A 429 -15.85 24.90 1.07
CA ASP A 429 -14.61 25.35 1.67
C ASP A 429 -14.71 26.81 2.14
N ASN A 430 -13.82 27.20 3.05
CA ASN A 430 -13.69 28.59 3.52
C ASN A 430 -12.59 29.35 2.80
N GLN A 431 -12.14 28.88 1.64
CA GLN A 431 -11.00 29.40 0.87
C GLN A 431 -9.63 29.27 1.60
N SER A 432 -9.58 28.50 2.67
CA SER A 432 -8.39 28.19 3.47
C SER A 432 -8.31 26.70 3.74
N ASN A 433 -8.20 26.28 4.99
CA ASN A 433 -7.99 24.87 5.34
C ASN A 433 -9.21 24.26 6.06
N GLN A 434 -10.40 24.84 5.88
CA GLN A 434 -11.65 24.18 6.26
C GLN A 434 -12.37 23.72 5.00
N VAL A 435 -12.62 22.41 4.89
CA VAL A 435 -13.31 21.82 3.75
C VAL A 435 -14.31 20.77 4.19
N ALA A 436 -15.34 20.59 3.38
CA ALA A 436 -16.31 19.53 3.57
C ALA A 436 -16.76 19.00 2.21
N PHE A 437 -17.09 17.72 2.16
CA PHE A 437 -17.70 17.12 0.99
C PHE A 437 -18.51 15.87 1.33
N GLY A 438 -19.46 15.58 0.46
CA GLY A 438 -20.28 14.38 0.52
C GLY A 438 -19.88 13.33 -0.49
N ARG A 439 -20.42 12.15 -0.29
CA ARG A 439 -20.40 11.03 -1.21
C ARG A 439 -21.85 10.64 -1.52
N GLY A 440 -22.40 11.26 -2.58
CA GLY A 440 -23.84 11.19 -2.86
C GLY A 440 -24.66 11.60 -1.64
N ASN A 441 -25.66 10.79 -1.31
CA ASN A 441 -26.47 10.96 -0.09
C ASN A 441 -26.11 9.94 1.02
N ARG A 442 -24.93 9.29 0.92
CA ARG A 442 -24.57 8.18 1.81
C ARG A 442 -23.50 8.51 2.83
N GLY A 443 -22.77 9.60 2.65
CA GLY A 443 -21.76 10.02 3.61
C GLY A 443 -21.38 11.48 3.45
N PHE A 444 -20.87 12.09 4.53
CA PHE A 444 -20.39 13.47 4.55
C PHE A 444 -19.24 13.60 5.54
N ILE A 445 -18.22 14.39 5.19
CA ILE A 445 -17.03 14.62 6.01
C ILE A 445 -16.67 16.09 6.03
N VAL A 446 -16.23 16.58 7.19
CA VAL A 446 -15.82 17.97 7.43
C VAL A 446 -14.45 17.99 8.08
N PHE A 447 -13.52 18.79 7.57
CA PHE A 447 -12.18 18.98 8.11
C PHE A 447 -11.97 20.43 8.55
N ASN A 448 -11.36 20.60 9.71
CA ASN A 448 -10.81 21.88 10.18
C ASN A 448 -9.30 21.74 10.38
N ASN A 449 -8.51 22.20 9.42
CA ASN A 449 -7.05 22.28 9.52
C ASN A 449 -6.55 23.74 9.58
N ASP A 450 -7.46 24.69 9.82
CA ASP A 450 -7.10 26.09 10.14
C ASP A 450 -6.71 26.24 11.61
N ASP A 451 -6.11 27.38 11.95
CA ASP A 451 -5.67 27.72 13.31
C ASP A 451 -6.81 28.39 14.13
N TRP A 452 -8.05 28.34 13.62
CA TRP A 452 -9.28 28.84 14.27
C TRP A 452 -10.42 27.84 14.17
N ASN A 453 -11.44 28.06 14.96
CA ASN A 453 -12.60 27.16 15.02
C ASN A 453 -13.41 27.18 13.72
N LEU A 454 -13.94 26.03 13.34
CA LEU A 454 -15.01 25.90 12.36
C LEU A 454 -16.36 25.94 13.10
N ASP A 455 -17.28 26.79 12.61
CA ASP A 455 -18.63 26.93 13.14
C ASP A 455 -19.54 27.31 11.95
N VAL A 456 -20.20 26.32 11.33
CA VAL A 456 -20.92 26.49 10.05
C VAL A 456 -22.04 25.48 9.88
N THR A 457 -23.12 25.90 9.21
CA THR A 457 -24.21 25.00 8.77
C THR A 457 -24.03 24.67 7.29
N LEU A 458 -23.92 23.39 6.96
CA LEU A 458 -23.61 22.88 5.62
C LEU A 458 -24.73 22.00 5.06
N ASN A 459 -24.86 21.99 3.75
CA ASN A 459 -25.70 21.03 3.04
C ASN A 459 -24.92 19.70 2.93
N THR A 460 -25.38 18.69 3.63
CA THR A 460 -24.76 17.37 3.63
C THR A 460 -25.22 16.50 2.46
N GLY A 461 -26.38 16.81 1.87
CA GLY A 461 -27.05 15.94 0.90
C GLY A 461 -27.63 14.66 1.48
N MET A 462 -27.51 14.46 2.80
CA MET A 462 -27.98 13.25 3.48
C MET A 462 -29.44 13.41 3.95
N PRO A 463 -30.18 12.30 4.10
CA PRO A 463 -31.52 12.33 4.67
C PRO A 463 -31.55 12.88 6.09
N GLY A 464 -32.61 13.61 6.46
CA GLY A 464 -32.79 14.13 7.80
C GLY A 464 -32.80 13.03 8.87
N GLY A 465 -32.21 13.35 10.02
CA GLY A 465 -32.12 12.45 11.16
C GLY A 465 -30.88 12.68 12.02
N ALA A 466 -30.75 11.90 13.07
CA ALA A 466 -29.59 11.91 13.96
C ALA A 466 -28.54 10.91 13.48
N TYR A 467 -27.29 11.33 13.40
CA TYR A 467 -26.16 10.51 12.97
C TYR A 467 -25.04 10.55 14.00
N CYS A 468 -24.42 9.40 14.26
CA CYS A 468 -23.22 9.36 15.07
C CYS A 468 -22.00 9.77 14.25
N ASP A 469 -21.20 10.71 14.79
CA ASP A 469 -19.88 11.00 14.27
C ASP A 469 -18.96 9.80 14.47
N VAL A 470 -18.45 9.26 13.37
CA VAL A 470 -17.62 8.04 13.39
C VAL A 470 -16.14 8.32 13.68
N ILE A 471 -15.77 9.59 13.83
CA ILE A 471 -14.42 10.02 14.22
C ILE A 471 -14.27 10.05 15.72
N SER A 472 -15.16 10.77 16.43
CA SER A 472 -15.15 10.87 17.89
C SER A 472 -15.68 9.64 18.60
N GLY A 473 -16.42 8.79 17.87
CA GLY A 473 -17.02 7.57 18.42
C GLY A 473 -17.59 6.68 17.34
N GLN A 474 -18.72 6.07 17.64
CA GLN A 474 -19.48 5.21 16.73
C GLN A 474 -20.92 5.06 17.23
N LYS A 475 -21.79 4.50 16.39
CA LYS A 475 -23.10 4.03 16.81
C LYS A 475 -22.93 2.78 17.68
N ASP A 476 -23.61 2.76 18.81
CA ASP A 476 -23.66 1.63 19.73
C ASP A 476 -25.08 1.48 20.27
N GLY A 477 -25.74 0.38 19.93
CA GLY A 477 -27.14 0.19 20.20
C GLY A 477 -28.01 1.32 19.63
N GLY A 478 -28.77 2.00 20.48
CA GLY A 478 -29.63 3.12 20.10
C GLY A 478 -29.01 4.51 20.29
N GLY A 479 -27.69 4.61 20.52
CA GLY A 479 -26.99 5.87 20.80
C GLY A 479 -25.67 6.02 20.12
N CYS A 480 -24.98 7.13 20.42
CA CYS A 480 -23.64 7.43 19.96
C CYS A 480 -22.65 7.40 21.13
N THR A 481 -21.48 6.80 20.94
CA THR A 481 -20.39 6.86 21.92
C THR A 481 -19.58 8.17 21.81
N GLY A 482 -19.73 8.90 20.70
CA GLY A 482 -19.12 10.20 20.45
C GLY A 482 -20.16 11.29 20.15
N LYS A 483 -19.78 12.28 19.32
CA LYS A 483 -20.65 13.40 18.93
C LYS A 483 -21.85 12.89 18.14
N LEU A 484 -23.00 13.55 18.35
CA LEU A 484 -24.21 13.36 17.56
C LEU A 484 -24.37 14.56 16.62
N ILE A 485 -24.62 14.28 15.34
CA ILE A 485 -24.84 15.27 14.30
C ILE A 485 -26.31 15.20 13.86
N GLN A 486 -27.05 16.29 14.05
CA GLN A 486 -28.43 16.38 13.62
C GLN A 486 -28.52 16.95 12.20
N VAL A 487 -29.00 16.15 11.25
CA VAL A 487 -29.32 16.59 9.90
C VAL A 487 -30.78 16.96 9.84
N GLY A 488 -31.08 18.18 9.39
CA GLY A 488 -32.45 18.66 9.21
C GLY A 488 -33.16 17.96 8.04
N GLY A 489 -34.47 18.13 7.96
CA GLY A 489 -35.28 17.62 6.84
C GLY A 489 -34.89 18.20 5.47
N ASP A 490 -34.20 19.33 5.48
CA ASP A 490 -33.61 20.01 4.31
C ASP A 490 -32.21 19.49 3.94
N GLY A 491 -31.70 18.49 4.63
CA GLY A 491 -30.37 17.90 4.43
C GLY A 491 -29.21 18.72 5.00
N ARG A 492 -29.49 19.77 5.79
CA ARG A 492 -28.46 20.64 6.38
C ARG A 492 -28.13 20.20 7.81
N ALA A 493 -26.87 20.34 8.18
CA ALA A 493 -26.40 20.10 9.55
C ALA A 493 -25.43 21.19 10.00
N HIS A 494 -25.44 21.47 11.30
CA HIS A 494 -24.51 22.40 11.91
C HIS A 494 -23.27 21.66 12.42
N PHE A 495 -22.09 22.17 12.08
CA PHE A 495 -20.80 21.60 12.48
C PHE A 495 -20.02 22.64 13.30
N LYS A 496 -19.54 22.20 14.46
CA LYS A 496 -18.67 22.98 15.32
C LYS A 496 -17.45 22.13 15.67
N ILE A 497 -16.28 22.55 15.19
CA ILE A 497 -15.01 21.84 15.36
C ILE A 497 -13.95 22.82 15.84
N SER A 498 -13.49 22.66 17.08
CA SER A 498 -12.39 23.45 17.60
C SER A 498 -11.07 23.03 16.95
N ASN A 499 -10.22 23.99 16.58
CA ASN A 499 -8.87 23.71 16.12
C ASN A 499 -7.98 23.07 17.21
N ARG A 500 -8.45 23.08 18.47
CA ARG A 500 -7.79 22.47 19.64
C ARG A 500 -8.29 21.07 19.97
N ASP A 501 -9.34 20.59 19.27
CA ASP A 501 -9.81 19.21 19.44
C ASP A 501 -8.68 18.22 19.11
N GLU A 502 -8.70 17.05 19.73
CA GLU A 502 -7.78 15.96 19.39
C GLU A 502 -7.94 15.57 17.91
N ASP A 503 -9.19 15.39 17.49
CA ASP A 503 -9.55 15.13 16.11
C ASP A 503 -10.30 16.35 15.55
N THR A 504 -9.69 17.06 14.61
CA THR A 504 -10.26 18.28 14.02
C THR A 504 -11.04 17.98 12.73
N PHE A 505 -11.77 16.87 12.73
CA PHE A 505 -12.64 16.48 11.63
C PHE A 505 -13.80 15.64 12.15
N VAL A 506 -14.88 15.59 11.38
CA VAL A 506 -16.14 14.89 11.69
C VAL A 506 -16.61 14.16 10.44
N ALA A 507 -17.08 12.92 10.59
CA ALA A 507 -17.65 12.16 9.49
C ALA A 507 -18.92 11.41 9.92
N ILE A 508 -19.92 11.43 9.04
CA ILE A 508 -21.17 10.69 9.21
C ILE A 508 -21.49 9.90 7.94
N HIS A 509 -22.15 8.78 8.07
CA HIS A 509 -22.58 7.98 6.93
C HIS A 509 -23.93 7.29 7.19
N ALA A 510 -24.53 6.73 6.15
CA ALA A 510 -25.88 6.17 6.20
C ALA A 510 -26.07 5.10 7.30
N GLU A 511 -25.04 4.30 7.58
CA GLU A 511 -25.09 3.26 8.61
C GLU A 511 -24.78 3.79 10.03
N SER A 512 -24.35 5.04 10.17
CA SER A 512 -24.19 5.71 11.47
C SER A 512 -25.46 6.46 11.92
N LYS A 513 -26.56 6.38 11.15
CA LYS A 513 -27.86 6.95 11.51
C LYS A 513 -28.51 6.15 12.66
N LEU A 514 -29.05 6.87 13.64
CA LEU A 514 -29.84 6.31 14.76
C LEU A 514 -31.22 5.85 14.33
#